data_dd8caf8c41e86aeca3cd304b625c58f8
#
_entry.id   dd8caf8c41e86aeca3cd304b625c58f8
#
_cell.length_a   1.000
_cell.length_b   1.000
_cell.length_c   1.000
_cell.angle_alpha   90.00
_cell.angle_beta   90.00
_cell.angle_gamma   90.00
#
_symmetry.space_group_name_H-M   'P 1'
#
loop_
_entity.id
_entity.type
_entity.pdbx_description
1 polymer ?
#
loop_
_entity_poly.entity_id
_entity_poly.type
_entity_poly.pdbx_seq_one_letter_code
_entity_poly.pdbx_strand_id
1 'polypeptide(L)'
;LMSMCQLVAMKQGKVKERYIKTYLNFIRYCQQSDGSFMNYVDKDGVFTSQNQEVGLDDSNGRAICALGYFISCAAHFPAPWKEEAETVFKRTFQLFDRIDSPRSIAFMLKGFYYYRQECPSAQTDACIWLLANKLAQLYRHTADGKWRWFEAYLTYDNAILPEAMLLAHLAI
;
A
#
# COMPACT_ATOMS: atom_id res chain seq x y z
N LEU A 1 -10.38 2.63 3.43
CA LEU A 1 -9.74 2.63 4.75
C LEU A 1 -8.98 3.94 4.97
N MET A 2 -7.92 4.22 4.20
CA MET A 2 -7.02 5.36 4.38
C MET A 2 -7.75 6.70 4.56
N SER A 3 -8.65 7.08 3.65
CA SER A 3 -9.39 8.36 3.73
C SER A 3 -10.22 8.50 5.01
N MET A 4 -10.79 7.40 5.52
CA MET A 4 -11.51 7.43 6.79
C MET A 4 -10.58 7.64 7.98
N CYS A 5 -9.39 7.01 7.95
CA CYS A 5 -8.37 7.23 8.97
C CYS A 5 -7.87 8.67 8.97
N GLN A 6 -7.69 9.27 7.78
CA GLN A 6 -7.32 10.69 7.64
C GLN A 6 -8.38 11.60 8.29
N LEU A 7 -9.66 11.37 8.02
CA LEU A 7 -10.73 12.17 8.64
C LEU A 7 -10.73 12.08 10.16
N VAL A 8 -10.47 10.89 10.72
CA VAL A 8 -10.36 10.70 12.18
C VAL A 8 -9.15 11.44 12.73
N ALA A 9 -7.96 11.26 12.12
CA ALA A 9 -6.73 11.92 12.54
C ALA A 9 -6.83 13.46 12.49
N MET A 10 -7.53 14.00 11.49
CA MET A 10 -7.79 15.44 11.33
C MET A 10 -8.92 15.94 12.23
N LYS A 11 -9.57 15.08 13.03
CA LYS A 11 -10.76 15.39 13.82
C LYS A 11 -11.91 16.01 13.00
N GLN A 12 -11.98 15.66 11.72
CA GLN A 12 -12.99 16.14 10.77
C GLN A 12 -14.03 15.05 10.50
N GLY A 13 -15.29 15.44 10.61
CA GLY A 13 -16.42 14.57 10.28
C GLY A 13 -16.74 13.52 11.37
N LYS A 14 -17.93 12.92 11.24
CA LYS A 14 -18.38 11.81 12.08
C LYS A 14 -18.12 10.48 11.40
N VAL A 15 -16.85 10.05 11.37
CA VAL A 15 -16.52 8.72 10.87
C VAL A 15 -16.95 7.69 11.93
N LYS A 16 -17.81 6.75 11.51
CA LYS A 16 -18.19 5.65 12.42
C LYS A 16 -17.08 4.60 12.39
N GLU A 17 -16.47 4.32 13.52
CA GLU A 17 -15.41 3.31 13.69
C GLU A 17 -15.76 1.96 13.05
N ARG A 18 -17.06 1.59 13.06
CA ARG A 18 -17.53 0.35 12.42
C ARG A 18 -17.12 0.24 10.94
N TYR A 19 -17.06 1.34 10.20
CA TYR A 19 -16.64 1.29 8.79
C TYR A 19 -15.14 1.00 8.66
N ILE A 20 -14.34 1.58 9.54
CA ILE A 20 -12.89 1.32 9.58
C ILE A 20 -12.64 -0.17 9.87
N LYS A 21 -13.32 -0.71 10.90
CA LYS A 21 -13.22 -2.14 11.24
C LYS A 21 -13.71 -3.03 10.10
N THR A 22 -14.78 -2.66 9.41
CA THR A 22 -15.28 -3.39 8.23
C THR A 22 -14.20 -3.47 7.14
N TYR A 23 -13.55 -2.34 6.80
CA TYR A 23 -12.49 -2.35 5.79
C TYR A 23 -11.26 -3.13 6.23
N LEU A 24 -10.84 -3.04 7.49
CA LEU A 24 -9.74 -3.85 8.01
C LEU A 24 -10.05 -5.35 7.93
N ASN A 25 -11.25 -5.75 8.33
CA ASN A 25 -11.70 -7.13 8.25
C ASN A 25 -11.74 -7.62 6.79
N PHE A 26 -12.19 -6.78 5.86
CA PHE A 26 -12.20 -7.12 4.44
C PHE A 26 -10.80 -7.31 3.87
N ILE A 27 -9.87 -6.39 4.16
CA ILE A 27 -8.47 -6.53 3.72
C ILE A 27 -7.87 -7.83 4.29
N ARG A 28 -8.08 -8.09 5.58
CA ARG A 28 -7.61 -9.35 6.20
C ARG A 28 -8.21 -10.59 5.53
N TYR A 29 -9.51 -10.54 5.22
CA TYR A 29 -10.21 -11.64 4.52
C TYR A 29 -9.63 -11.90 3.13
N CYS A 30 -9.26 -10.85 2.40
CA CYS A 30 -8.70 -10.95 1.06
C CYS A 30 -7.25 -11.47 1.05
N GLN A 31 -6.52 -11.45 2.18
CA GLN A 31 -5.12 -11.86 2.21
C GLN A 31 -4.95 -13.37 2.03
N GLN A 32 -4.06 -13.74 1.11
CA GLN A 32 -3.70 -15.11 0.83
C GLN A 32 -2.49 -15.56 1.67
N SER A 33 -2.18 -16.86 1.63
CA SER A 33 -1.07 -17.44 2.40
C SER A 33 0.30 -16.90 2.00
N ASP A 34 0.45 -16.46 0.75
CA ASP A 34 1.68 -15.86 0.21
C ASP A 34 1.78 -14.33 0.47
N GLY A 35 0.85 -13.77 1.25
CA GLY A 35 0.80 -12.36 1.61
C GLY A 35 0.10 -11.46 0.60
N SER A 36 -0.24 -11.95 -0.59
CA SER A 36 -0.99 -11.20 -1.61
C SER A 36 -2.45 -11.02 -1.22
N PHE A 37 -3.15 -10.15 -1.95
CA PHE A 37 -4.57 -9.88 -1.72
C PHE A 37 -5.37 -10.15 -2.98
N MET A 38 -6.42 -10.97 -2.85
CA MET A 38 -7.49 -11.03 -3.84
C MET A 38 -8.35 -9.78 -3.74
N ASN A 39 -8.98 -9.37 -4.85
CA ASN A 39 -9.74 -8.12 -4.94
C ASN A 39 -11.22 -8.33 -5.24
N TYR A 40 -11.56 -9.39 -5.95
CA TYR A 40 -12.89 -9.63 -6.46
C TYR A 40 -13.65 -10.65 -5.62
N VAL A 41 -14.63 -10.17 -4.88
CA VAL A 41 -15.49 -10.93 -3.98
C VAL A 41 -16.94 -10.66 -4.40
N ASP A 42 -17.76 -11.69 -4.52
CA ASP A 42 -19.17 -11.56 -4.84
C ASP A 42 -20.01 -11.12 -3.61
N LYS A 43 -21.33 -10.98 -3.83
CA LYS A 43 -22.26 -10.56 -2.78
C LYS A 43 -22.38 -11.57 -1.61
N ASP A 44 -22.02 -12.82 -1.85
CA ASP A 44 -22.07 -13.91 -0.87
C ASP A 44 -20.72 -14.10 -0.13
N GLY A 45 -19.75 -13.24 -0.44
CA GLY A 45 -18.42 -13.26 0.18
C GLY A 45 -17.47 -14.28 -0.47
N VAL A 46 -17.75 -14.79 -1.65
CA VAL A 46 -16.92 -15.79 -2.35
C VAL A 46 -15.98 -15.12 -3.34
N PHE A 47 -14.73 -15.54 -3.38
CA PHE A 47 -13.77 -15.06 -4.38
C PHE A 47 -14.16 -15.54 -5.78
N THR A 48 -14.22 -14.60 -6.73
CA THR A 48 -14.61 -14.90 -8.13
C THR A 48 -13.41 -15.29 -8.97
N SER A 49 -13.64 -15.94 -10.13
CA SER A 49 -12.60 -16.29 -11.11
C SER A 49 -11.84 -15.07 -11.65
N GLN A 50 -12.46 -13.89 -11.62
CA GLN A 50 -11.85 -12.64 -12.07
C GLN A 50 -10.49 -12.35 -11.39
N ASN A 51 -10.28 -12.84 -10.16
CA ASN A 51 -9.00 -12.75 -9.48
C ASN A 51 -7.85 -13.47 -10.19
N GLN A 52 -8.16 -14.40 -11.10
CA GLN A 52 -7.18 -15.16 -11.89
C GLN A 52 -7.02 -14.59 -13.33
N GLU A 53 -7.98 -13.78 -13.76
CA GLU A 53 -8.06 -13.25 -15.13
C GLU A 53 -7.38 -11.89 -15.27
N VAL A 54 -7.18 -11.15 -14.17
CA VAL A 54 -6.61 -9.80 -14.16
C VAL A 54 -5.41 -9.69 -13.22
N GLY A 55 -4.51 -8.77 -13.53
CA GLY A 55 -3.40 -8.43 -12.63
C GLY A 55 -3.89 -7.76 -11.35
N LEU A 56 -3.44 -8.24 -10.20
CA LEU A 56 -3.84 -7.73 -8.88
C LEU A 56 -2.82 -6.79 -8.24
N ASP A 57 -1.76 -6.42 -8.94
CA ASP A 57 -0.69 -5.58 -8.41
C ASP A 57 -1.21 -4.27 -7.82
N ASP A 58 -2.08 -3.56 -8.55
CA ASP A 58 -2.62 -2.27 -8.11
C ASP A 58 -3.42 -2.42 -6.80
N SER A 59 -4.27 -3.43 -6.71
CA SER A 59 -5.05 -3.70 -5.49
C SER A 59 -4.14 -4.09 -4.31
N ASN A 60 -3.08 -4.88 -4.57
CA ASN A 60 -2.07 -5.24 -3.58
C ASN A 60 -1.33 -4.00 -3.06
N GLY A 61 -0.82 -3.17 -3.94
CA GLY A 61 -0.13 -1.92 -3.56
C GLY A 61 -1.03 -1.02 -2.72
N ARG A 62 -2.29 -0.82 -3.14
CA ARG A 62 -3.28 -0.01 -2.38
C ARG A 62 -3.63 -0.60 -1.02
N ALA A 63 -3.77 -1.91 -0.90
CA ALA A 63 -4.03 -2.57 0.37
C ALA A 63 -2.86 -2.36 1.34
N ILE A 64 -1.62 -2.54 0.88
CA ILE A 64 -0.40 -2.32 1.66
C ILE A 64 -0.29 -0.85 2.10
N CYS A 65 -0.54 0.10 1.19
CA CYS A 65 -0.56 1.52 1.52
C CYS A 65 -1.59 1.84 2.61
N ALA A 66 -2.80 1.34 2.47
CA ALA A 66 -3.88 1.58 3.41
C ALA A 66 -3.63 0.96 4.79
N LEU A 67 -3.05 -0.23 4.86
CA LEU A 67 -2.64 -0.89 6.10
C LEU A 67 -1.51 -0.13 6.79
N GLY A 68 -0.46 0.23 6.07
CA GLY A 68 0.66 1.01 6.62
C GLY A 68 0.18 2.35 7.19
N TYR A 69 -0.68 3.06 6.45
CA TYR A 69 -1.28 4.30 6.94
C TYR A 69 -2.16 4.09 8.17
N PHE A 70 -2.98 3.03 8.20
CA PHE A 70 -3.77 2.71 9.39
C PHE A 70 -2.88 2.48 10.61
N ILE A 71 -1.79 1.73 10.46
CA ILE A 71 -0.84 1.44 11.54
C ILE A 71 -0.20 2.74 12.06
N SER A 72 0.18 3.66 11.18
CA SER A 72 0.79 4.95 11.56
C SER A 72 -0.15 5.86 12.37
N CYS A 73 -1.47 5.69 12.24
CA CYS A 73 -2.46 6.48 13.00
C CYS A 73 -3.25 5.62 14.01
N ALA A 74 -2.77 4.42 14.31
CA ALA A 74 -3.50 3.45 15.15
C ALA A 74 -3.74 3.91 16.59
N ALA A 75 -3.01 4.91 17.08
CA ALA A 75 -3.27 5.53 18.37
C ALA A 75 -4.70 6.10 18.53
N HIS A 76 -5.39 6.34 17.43
CA HIS A 76 -6.79 6.80 17.41
C HIS A 76 -7.81 5.67 17.50
N PHE A 77 -7.38 4.40 17.52
CA PHE A 77 -8.25 3.22 17.42
C PHE A 77 -7.94 2.20 18.52
N PRO A 78 -8.85 1.23 18.78
CA PRO A 78 -8.60 0.16 19.74
C PRO A 78 -7.31 -0.62 19.45
N ALA A 79 -6.47 -0.84 20.47
CA ALA A 79 -5.18 -1.51 20.33
C ALA A 79 -5.22 -2.87 19.60
N PRO A 80 -6.22 -3.75 19.79
CA PRO A 80 -6.29 -5.01 19.06
C PRO A 80 -6.37 -4.84 17.51
N TRP A 81 -6.88 -3.71 17.03
CA TRP A 81 -6.93 -3.44 15.59
C TRP A 81 -5.56 -3.17 15.00
N LYS A 82 -4.67 -2.52 15.76
CA LYS A 82 -3.26 -2.32 15.37
C LYS A 82 -2.56 -3.67 15.26
N GLU A 83 -2.69 -4.53 16.24
CA GLU A 83 -2.06 -5.86 16.27
C GLU A 83 -2.51 -6.74 15.09
N GLU A 84 -3.82 -6.74 14.79
CA GLU A 84 -4.36 -7.42 13.62
C GLU A 84 -3.77 -6.85 12.31
N ALA A 85 -3.77 -5.51 12.17
CA ALA A 85 -3.25 -4.87 10.97
C ALA A 85 -1.75 -5.11 10.77
N GLU A 86 -0.94 -5.09 11.84
CA GLU A 86 0.47 -5.43 11.80
C GLU A 86 0.70 -6.89 11.38
N THR A 87 -0.13 -7.82 11.86
CA THR A 87 -0.05 -9.22 11.48
C THR A 87 -0.29 -9.40 9.98
N VAL A 88 -1.31 -8.71 9.44
CA VAL A 88 -1.60 -8.70 7.99
C VAL A 88 -0.46 -8.03 7.22
N PHE A 89 0.01 -6.87 7.69
CA PHE A 89 1.07 -6.12 7.02
C PHE A 89 2.38 -6.92 6.93
N LYS A 90 2.80 -7.58 8.01
CA LYS A 90 4.06 -8.35 8.06
C LYS A 90 4.13 -9.45 6.99
N ARG A 91 3.01 -10.03 6.59
CA ARG A 91 3.00 -11.03 5.50
C ARG A 91 3.31 -10.41 4.14
N THR A 92 3.08 -9.11 3.96
CA THR A 92 3.34 -8.43 2.69
C THR A 92 4.82 -8.21 2.38
N PHE A 93 5.71 -8.43 3.35
CA PHE A 93 7.16 -8.39 3.11
C PHE A 93 7.64 -9.39 2.06
N GLN A 94 6.84 -10.40 1.73
CA GLN A 94 7.17 -11.40 0.69
C GLN A 94 6.86 -10.90 -0.73
N LEU A 95 6.21 -9.75 -0.88
CA LEU A 95 5.68 -9.29 -2.17
C LEU A 95 6.60 -8.33 -2.92
N PHE A 96 7.61 -7.74 -2.25
CA PHE A 96 8.40 -6.66 -2.84
C PHE A 96 9.13 -7.05 -4.14
N ASP A 97 9.49 -8.34 -4.29
CA ASP A 97 10.13 -8.86 -5.51
C ASP A 97 9.14 -9.17 -6.65
N ARG A 98 7.87 -9.35 -6.32
CA ARG A 98 6.85 -9.85 -7.27
C ARG A 98 6.03 -8.73 -7.89
N ILE A 99 6.05 -7.53 -7.30
CA ILE A 99 5.28 -6.38 -7.80
C ILE A 99 6.15 -5.58 -8.76
N ASP A 100 5.68 -5.44 -10.00
CA ASP A 100 6.41 -4.77 -11.07
C ASP A 100 5.66 -3.55 -11.63
N SER A 101 4.35 -3.42 -11.40
CA SER A 101 3.58 -2.23 -11.81
C SER A 101 4.12 -0.98 -11.10
N PRO A 102 4.49 0.09 -11.82
CA PRO A 102 5.06 1.31 -11.23
C PRO A 102 4.20 1.91 -10.11
N ARG A 103 2.88 1.93 -10.30
CA ARG A 103 1.93 2.46 -9.31
C ARG A 103 1.84 1.57 -8.09
N SER A 104 1.84 0.27 -8.29
CA SER A 104 1.81 -0.70 -7.19
C SER A 104 3.08 -0.62 -6.36
N ILE A 105 4.25 -0.47 -6.99
CA ILE A 105 5.53 -0.21 -6.32
C ILE A 105 5.43 1.07 -5.49
N ALA A 106 4.90 2.15 -6.06
CA ALA A 106 4.76 3.43 -5.37
C ALA A 106 3.79 3.35 -4.18
N PHE A 107 2.63 2.71 -4.33
CA PHE A 107 1.71 2.47 -3.21
C PHE A 107 2.34 1.60 -2.12
N MET A 108 3.02 0.53 -2.51
CA MET A 108 3.71 -0.35 -1.57
C MET A 108 4.78 0.42 -0.79
N LEU A 109 5.61 1.21 -1.48
CA LEU A 109 6.62 2.07 -0.85
C LEU A 109 6.01 3.02 0.18
N LYS A 110 4.90 3.70 -0.17
CA LYS A 110 4.15 4.54 0.77
C LYS A 110 3.65 3.75 1.98
N GLY A 111 3.15 2.54 1.77
CA GLY A 111 2.73 1.66 2.85
C GLY A 111 3.86 1.34 3.82
N PHE A 112 5.04 0.99 3.30
CA PHE A 112 6.24 0.75 4.12
C PHE A 112 6.74 2.01 4.82
N TYR A 113 6.69 3.17 4.16
CA TYR A 113 7.00 4.46 4.78
C TYR A 113 6.12 4.73 6.01
N TYR A 114 4.81 4.58 5.89
CA TYR A 114 3.88 4.78 7.00
C TYR A 114 4.08 3.74 8.11
N TYR A 115 4.25 2.46 7.74
CA TYR A 115 4.51 1.39 8.70
C TYR A 115 5.78 1.65 9.53
N ARG A 116 6.83 2.17 8.90
CA ARG A 116 8.10 2.52 9.52
C ARG A 116 7.96 3.52 10.66
N GLN A 117 6.98 4.43 10.61
CA GLN A 117 6.78 5.44 11.65
C GLN A 117 6.50 4.81 13.03
N GLU A 118 5.85 3.65 13.05
CA GLU A 118 5.48 2.92 14.26
C GLU A 118 6.37 1.68 14.52
N CYS A 119 6.88 1.09 13.45
CA CYS A 119 7.61 -0.18 13.46
C CYS A 119 8.93 -0.06 12.68
N PRO A 120 9.87 0.81 13.11
CA PRO A 120 11.15 0.97 12.43
C PRO A 120 11.99 -0.31 12.53
N SER A 121 12.58 -0.74 11.42
CA SER A 121 13.49 -1.89 11.38
C SER A 121 14.38 -1.84 10.13
N ALA A 122 15.55 -2.47 10.21
CA ALA A 122 16.45 -2.60 9.07
C ALA A 122 15.78 -3.32 7.88
N GLN A 123 14.87 -4.25 8.13
CA GLN A 123 14.11 -4.92 7.09
C GLN A 123 13.15 -3.96 6.39
N THR A 124 12.46 -3.10 7.14
CA THR A 124 11.56 -2.07 6.57
C THR A 124 12.35 -1.07 5.74
N ASP A 125 13.50 -0.62 6.24
CA ASP A 125 14.38 0.32 5.53
C ASP A 125 14.90 -0.31 4.23
N ALA A 126 15.30 -1.57 4.25
CA ALA A 126 15.73 -2.31 3.05
C ALA A 126 14.60 -2.41 2.01
N CYS A 127 13.35 -2.68 2.44
CA CYS A 127 12.21 -2.72 1.52
C CYS A 127 11.95 -1.34 0.88
N ILE A 128 11.99 -0.25 1.65
CA ILE A 128 11.84 1.11 1.13
C ILE A 128 12.93 1.39 0.09
N TRP A 129 14.19 1.08 0.41
CA TRP A 129 15.32 1.28 -0.48
C TRP A 129 15.18 0.51 -1.80
N LEU A 130 14.81 -0.78 -1.73
CA LEU A 130 14.62 -1.64 -2.91
C LEU A 130 13.48 -1.13 -3.81
N LEU A 131 12.33 -0.77 -3.23
CA LEU A 131 11.20 -0.23 -3.98
C LEU A 131 11.53 1.13 -4.61
N ALA A 132 12.24 2.02 -3.90
CA ALA A 132 12.70 3.29 -4.44
C ALA A 132 13.68 3.07 -5.61
N ASN A 133 14.60 2.11 -5.51
CA ASN A 133 15.49 1.77 -6.61
C ASN A 133 14.76 1.20 -7.83
N LYS A 134 13.73 0.36 -7.65
CA LYS A 134 12.88 -0.09 -8.78
C LYS A 134 12.28 1.13 -9.50
N LEU A 135 11.68 2.09 -8.79
CA LEU A 135 11.13 3.31 -9.40
C LEU A 135 12.22 4.17 -10.07
N ALA A 136 13.37 4.33 -9.44
CA ALA A 136 14.48 5.09 -10.02
C ALA A 136 15.02 4.43 -11.31
N GLN A 137 15.07 3.11 -11.38
CA GLN A 137 15.45 2.37 -12.59
C GLN A 137 14.42 2.57 -13.71
N LEU A 138 13.12 2.50 -13.40
CA LEU A 138 12.05 2.79 -14.37
C LEU A 138 12.20 4.21 -14.93
N TYR A 139 12.43 5.20 -14.09
CA TYR A 139 12.67 6.57 -14.52
C TYR A 139 13.89 6.66 -15.44
N ARG A 140 15.03 6.09 -15.06
CA ARG A 140 16.27 6.12 -15.87
C ARG A 140 16.13 5.42 -17.22
N HIS A 141 15.29 4.39 -17.27
CA HIS A 141 15.05 3.64 -18.51
C HIS A 141 14.10 4.39 -19.46
N THR A 142 13.12 5.11 -18.93
CA THR A 142 12.05 5.71 -19.72
C THR A 142 12.30 7.19 -20.02
N ALA A 143 12.93 7.91 -19.09
CA ALA A 143 13.14 9.35 -19.23
C ALA A 143 14.25 9.67 -20.25
N ASP A 144 13.98 10.68 -21.08
CA ASP A 144 14.95 11.26 -22.03
C ASP A 144 14.99 12.79 -21.95
N GLY A 145 15.64 13.43 -22.91
CA GLY A 145 15.75 14.89 -22.96
C GLY A 145 14.42 15.65 -23.16
N LYS A 146 13.40 14.96 -23.69
CA LYS A 146 12.07 15.54 -24.02
C LYS A 146 10.99 15.02 -23.07
N TRP A 147 11.13 13.79 -22.58
CA TRP A 147 10.16 13.13 -21.73
C TRP A 147 10.80 12.72 -20.40
N ARG A 148 10.45 13.39 -19.32
CA ARG A 148 11.04 13.18 -17.98
C ARG A 148 10.02 12.55 -17.06
N TRP A 149 9.72 11.27 -17.32
CA TRP A 149 8.72 10.53 -16.55
C TRP A 149 9.13 9.07 -16.34
N PHE A 150 8.46 8.38 -15.42
CA PHE A 150 8.71 6.99 -15.07
C PHE A 150 8.16 5.99 -16.10
N GLU A 151 7.22 6.40 -16.93
CA GLU A 151 6.52 5.58 -17.90
C GLU A 151 6.46 6.31 -19.25
N ALA A 152 6.26 5.57 -20.33
CA ALA A 152 6.20 6.14 -21.68
C ALA A 152 4.96 7.04 -21.92
N TYR A 153 3.99 7.05 -21.02
CA TYR A 153 2.74 7.78 -21.12
C TYR A 153 2.23 8.21 -19.74
N LEU A 154 1.34 9.18 -19.68
CA LEU A 154 0.60 9.56 -18.49
C LEU A 154 -0.74 8.81 -18.47
N THR A 155 -1.13 8.33 -17.30
CA THR A 155 -2.42 7.68 -17.08
C THR A 155 -3.02 8.14 -15.73
N TYR A 156 -3.74 7.31 -15.00
CA TYR A 156 -4.31 7.68 -13.72
C TYR A 156 -3.24 7.75 -12.61
N ASP A 157 -3.49 8.55 -11.59
CA ASP A 157 -2.72 8.60 -10.34
C ASP A 157 -1.19 8.82 -10.54
N ASN A 158 -0.84 9.65 -11.52
CA ASN A 158 0.57 9.86 -11.90
C ASN A 158 1.40 10.44 -10.75
N ALA A 159 0.80 11.30 -9.91
CA ALA A 159 1.50 11.97 -8.81
C ALA A 159 2.00 11.00 -7.74
N ILE A 160 1.47 9.78 -7.65
CA ILE A 160 1.90 8.77 -6.68
C ILE A 160 3.38 8.40 -6.84
N LEU A 161 3.90 8.41 -8.09
CA LEU A 161 5.26 8.00 -8.40
C LEU A 161 6.30 8.95 -7.77
N PRO A 162 6.30 10.27 -8.09
CA PRO A 162 7.22 11.20 -7.44
C PRO A 162 6.93 11.37 -5.94
N GLU A 163 5.67 11.30 -5.50
CA GLU A 163 5.34 11.34 -4.06
C GLU A 163 6.02 10.19 -3.31
N ALA A 164 5.95 8.97 -3.82
CA ALA A 164 6.61 7.82 -3.21
C ALA A 164 8.13 8.01 -3.11
N MET A 165 8.76 8.57 -4.16
CA MET A 165 10.19 8.86 -4.15
C MET A 165 10.57 9.92 -3.11
N LEU A 166 9.76 10.95 -2.91
CA LEU A 166 9.96 11.96 -1.86
C LEU A 166 9.85 11.33 -0.47
N LEU A 167 8.86 10.45 -0.25
CA LEU A 167 8.70 9.74 1.02
C LEU A 167 9.87 8.78 1.30
N ALA A 168 10.39 8.10 0.27
CA ALA A 168 11.59 7.29 0.41
C ALA A 168 12.79 8.13 0.85
N HIS A 169 13.01 9.29 0.21
CA HIS A 169 14.09 10.21 0.60
C HIS A 169 13.96 10.73 2.05
N LEU A 170 12.73 10.89 2.53
CA LEU A 170 12.50 11.29 3.94
C LEU A 170 12.72 10.14 4.93
N ALA A 171 12.67 8.90 4.47
CA ALA A 171 12.80 7.73 5.32
C ALA A 171 14.25 7.28 5.52
N ILE A 172 15.08 7.40 4.46
CA ILE A 172 16.44 6.80 4.40
C ILE A 172 17.50 7.79 3.88
#